data_cbb3c846350a66d2b0956a4ba6a2b99a
#
_entry.id   cbb3c846350a66d2b0956a4ba6a2b99a
#
_cell.length_a   1.000
_cell.length_b   1.000
_cell.length_c   1.000
_cell.angle_alpha   90.00
_cell.angle_beta   90.00
_cell.angle_gamma   90.00
#
_symmetry.space_group_name_H-M   'P 1'
#
loop_
_entity.id
_entity.type
_entity.pdbx_description
1 polymer ?
#
loop_
_entity_poly.entity_id
_entity_poly.type
_entity_poly.pdbx_seq_one_letter_code
_entity_poly.pdbx_strand_id
1 'polypeptide(L)'
;MYLHSMKIVLIVFLSLPYLLFSQYKLLSTEGQYQGDNLFIKNPKQVDGFGYCIIKVTVNGDVLPASIQSPNFEVDFSLFNLEVGADVFVVIEHFEGCTPRFLNPEILLPESTFVLAEIQMRDNTILEWSTTNETSILDYGIEQFKWNHWVSVGQVRGKGAQTKNKYSFKVPLHSGVNKFRVTQTDNSGEKRISEEVTQESTIQEFSMTPTSVRNDIFFYSGGRKKKTRYEVFDAFGNLLKVGFADHVDCRNIVNGIYYMNYDNKNEKFLKASE
;
A
#
# COMPACT_ATOMS: atom_id res chain seq x y z
N MET A 1 53.56 -78.66 -9.62
CA MET A 1 52.07 -78.65 -9.44
C MET A 1 51.67 -77.29 -9.00
N TYR A 2 51.35 -76.35 -9.93
CA TYR A 2 51.00 -74.98 -9.64
C TYR A 2 49.48 -74.81 -9.78
N LEU A 3 48.82 -74.47 -8.64
CA LEU A 3 47.40 -74.09 -8.64
C LEU A 3 47.29 -72.63 -9.03
N HIS A 4 46.61 -72.36 -10.16
CA HIS A 4 46.18 -70.99 -10.55
C HIS A 4 44.90 -70.60 -9.75
N SER A 5 45.03 -69.60 -8.91
CA SER A 5 43.89 -68.98 -8.24
C SER A 5 43.19 -67.99 -9.17
N MET A 6 41.96 -68.31 -9.56
CA MET A 6 41.11 -67.47 -10.38
C MET A 6 40.39 -66.44 -9.51
N LYS A 7 40.76 -65.15 -9.62
CA LYS A 7 40.07 -64.04 -8.92
C LYS A 7 38.81 -63.67 -9.67
N ILE A 8 37.65 -63.96 -9.06
CA ILE A 8 36.35 -63.49 -9.56
C ILE A 8 36.20 -61.99 -9.15
N VAL A 9 36.17 -61.12 -10.16
CA VAL A 9 35.84 -59.69 -9.94
C VAL A 9 34.32 -59.55 -10.01
N LEU A 10 33.72 -59.32 -8.81
CA LEU A 10 32.29 -59.04 -8.68
C LEU A 10 32.07 -57.54 -9.07
N ILE A 11 31.51 -57.26 -10.25
CA ILE A 11 31.10 -55.93 -10.63
C ILE A 11 29.72 -55.66 -10.01
N VAL A 12 29.69 -54.88 -8.94
CA VAL A 12 28.47 -54.37 -8.36
C VAL A 12 27.97 -53.18 -9.17
N PHE A 13 26.92 -53.38 -9.98
CA PHE A 13 26.19 -52.29 -10.60
C PHE A 13 25.44 -51.53 -9.49
N LEU A 14 25.97 -50.36 -9.07
CA LEU A 14 25.24 -49.38 -8.32
C LEU A 14 24.21 -48.73 -9.24
N SER A 15 22.96 -49.16 -9.18
CA SER A 15 21.83 -48.46 -9.73
C SER A 15 21.60 -47.18 -8.90
N LEU A 16 22.15 -46.04 -9.32
CA LEU A 16 21.71 -44.74 -8.80
C LEU A 16 20.23 -44.57 -9.15
N PRO A 17 19.36 -44.23 -8.19
CA PRO A 17 18.02 -43.80 -8.51
C PRO A 17 18.16 -42.48 -9.28
N TYR A 18 17.75 -42.45 -10.53
CA TYR A 18 17.54 -41.21 -11.25
C TYR A 18 16.41 -40.47 -10.51
N LEU A 19 16.78 -39.44 -9.77
CA LEU A 19 15.83 -38.46 -9.29
C LEU A 19 15.25 -37.80 -10.55
N LEU A 20 14.00 -38.17 -10.88
CA LEU A 20 13.20 -37.51 -11.89
C LEU A 20 12.96 -36.10 -11.38
N PHE A 21 13.81 -35.16 -11.75
CA PHE A 21 13.51 -33.74 -11.57
C PHE A 21 12.21 -33.47 -12.33
N SER A 22 11.21 -32.98 -11.62
CA SER A 22 9.97 -32.51 -12.24
C SER A 22 10.32 -31.49 -13.34
N GLN A 23 9.98 -31.80 -14.58
CA GLN A 23 10.19 -30.91 -15.75
C GLN A 23 9.14 -29.80 -15.80
N TYR A 24 8.48 -29.51 -14.68
CA TYR A 24 7.36 -28.58 -14.60
C TYR A 24 7.75 -27.34 -13.82
N LYS A 25 7.27 -26.20 -14.31
CA LYS A 25 7.40 -24.90 -13.63
C LYS A 25 6.03 -24.41 -13.18
N LEU A 26 6.04 -23.55 -12.18
CA LEU A 26 4.84 -22.91 -11.65
C LEU A 26 4.88 -21.42 -11.97
N LEU A 27 3.75 -20.90 -12.44
CA LEU A 27 3.48 -19.48 -12.57
C LEU A 27 2.23 -19.18 -11.73
N SER A 28 2.26 -18.17 -10.88
CA SER A 28 1.12 -17.82 -10.02
C SER A 28 0.80 -16.34 -10.06
N THR A 29 -0.43 -16.03 -9.73
CA THR A 29 -0.92 -14.69 -9.42
C THR A 29 -1.90 -14.79 -8.26
N GLU A 30 -2.02 -13.70 -7.48
CA GLU A 30 -2.91 -13.61 -6.34
C GLU A 30 -3.60 -12.24 -6.30
N GLY A 31 -4.72 -12.15 -5.61
CA GLY A 31 -5.47 -10.94 -5.39
C GLY A 31 -6.85 -11.22 -4.83
N GLN A 32 -7.84 -10.42 -5.19
CA GLN A 32 -9.23 -10.58 -4.78
C GLN A 32 -10.16 -10.61 -6.00
N TYR A 33 -11.17 -11.47 -5.93
CA TYR A 33 -12.17 -11.55 -6.98
C TYR A 33 -13.03 -10.28 -7.03
N GLN A 34 -13.04 -9.58 -8.18
CA GLN A 34 -13.76 -8.33 -8.38
C GLN A 34 -15.01 -8.49 -9.25
N GLY A 35 -15.36 -9.73 -9.66
CA GLY A 35 -16.51 -10.02 -10.54
C GLY A 35 -16.11 -10.33 -11.99
N ASP A 36 -14.85 -10.07 -12.37
CA ASP A 36 -14.32 -10.32 -13.70
C ASP A 36 -13.50 -11.63 -13.76
N ASN A 37 -13.34 -12.18 -14.97
CA ASN A 37 -12.63 -13.43 -15.22
C ASN A 37 -11.18 -13.18 -15.70
N LEU A 38 -10.28 -14.09 -15.35
CA LEU A 38 -8.87 -14.01 -15.70
C LEU A 38 -8.61 -14.71 -17.05
N PHE A 39 -7.90 -14.04 -17.95
CA PHE A 39 -7.47 -14.61 -19.23
C PHE A 39 -6.01 -15.03 -19.19
N ILE A 40 -5.73 -16.21 -19.78
CA ILE A 40 -4.41 -16.81 -19.82
C ILE A 40 -4.00 -17.04 -21.28
N LYS A 41 -2.79 -16.60 -21.62
CA LYS A 41 -2.13 -16.98 -22.86
C LYS A 41 -1.39 -18.31 -22.65
N ASN A 42 -1.73 -19.30 -23.50
CA ASN A 42 -1.16 -20.64 -23.47
C ASN A 42 -0.40 -20.91 -24.79
N PRO A 43 0.91 -20.71 -24.84
CA PRO A 43 1.68 -20.97 -26.05
C PRO A 43 1.72 -22.47 -26.36
N LYS A 44 2.08 -22.83 -27.59
CA LYS A 44 2.40 -24.19 -27.95
C LYS A 44 3.68 -24.64 -27.26
N GLN A 45 3.84 -25.94 -27.08
CA GLN A 45 5.10 -26.53 -26.62
C GLN A 45 6.21 -26.29 -27.63
N VAL A 46 7.46 -26.43 -27.20
CA VAL A 46 8.66 -26.17 -28.02
C VAL A 46 8.73 -27.11 -29.24
N ASP A 47 8.20 -28.32 -29.11
CA ASP A 47 8.11 -29.30 -30.19
C ASP A 47 6.97 -29.01 -31.20
N GLY A 48 6.13 -28.02 -30.91
CA GLY A 48 4.97 -27.61 -31.72
C GLY A 48 3.73 -28.46 -31.53
N PHE A 49 3.78 -29.51 -30.70
CA PHE A 49 2.65 -30.40 -30.46
C PHE A 49 2.00 -30.07 -29.09
N GLY A 50 0.69 -29.76 -29.09
CA GLY A 50 -0.04 -29.43 -27.89
C GLY A 50 0.28 -28.05 -27.32
N TYR A 51 -0.21 -27.80 -26.14
CA TYR A 51 -0.06 -26.52 -25.42
C TYR A 51 0.79 -26.67 -24.16
N CYS A 52 1.31 -25.57 -23.71
CA CYS A 52 2.31 -25.47 -22.66
C CYS A 52 1.76 -25.77 -21.25
N ILE A 53 0.50 -25.36 -20.99
CA ILE A 53 -0.09 -25.46 -19.66
C ILE A 53 -0.65 -26.88 -19.45
N ILE A 54 -0.32 -27.48 -18.32
CA ILE A 54 -0.70 -28.83 -17.93
C ILE A 54 -1.92 -28.78 -17.02
N LYS A 55 -1.92 -27.83 -16.09
CA LYS A 55 -2.97 -27.69 -15.08
C LYS A 55 -3.08 -26.24 -14.62
N VAL A 56 -4.30 -25.83 -14.29
CA VAL A 56 -4.60 -24.57 -13.62
C VAL A 56 -5.40 -24.87 -12.37
N THR A 57 -5.05 -24.24 -11.27
CA THR A 57 -5.82 -24.32 -10.02
C THR A 57 -6.17 -22.93 -9.54
N VAL A 58 -7.34 -22.80 -8.93
CA VAL A 58 -7.84 -21.62 -8.23
C VAL A 58 -8.08 -22.02 -6.77
N ASN A 59 -7.38 -21.41 -5.84
CA ASN A 59 -7.40 -21.73 -4.40
C ASN A 59 -7.18 -23.22 -4.10
N GLY A 60 -6.43 -23.93 -4.97
CA GLY A 60 -6.15 -25.35 -4.89
C GLY A 60 -7.07 -26.25 -5.70
N ASP A 61 -8.27 -25.79 -6.10
CA ASP A 61 -9.21 -26.52 -6.92
C ASP A 61 -8.83 -26.45 -8.41
N VAL A 62 -8.89 -27.57 -9.11
CA VAL A 62 -8.55 -27.66 -10.52
C VAL A 62 -9.63 -26.98 -11.37
N LEU A 63 -9.21 -26.16 -12.34
CA LEU A 63 -10.10 -25.53 -13.29
C LEU A 63 -10.90 -26.60 -14.07
N PRO A 64 -12.24 -26.63 -13.97
CA PRO A 64 -13.09 -27.65 -14.59
C PRO A 64 -13.40 -27.33 -16.08
N ALA A 65 -12.50 -26.65 -16.78
CA ALA A 65 -12.65 -26.23 -18.17
C ALA A 65 -11.47 -26.67 -19.02
N SER A 66 -11.66 -26.68 -20.36
CA SER A 66 -10.58 -27.03 -21.28
C SER A 66 -9.51 -25.94 -21.33
N ILE A 67 -8.28 -26.34 -21.11
CA ILE A 67 -7.07 -25.48 -21.22
C ILE A 67 -6.33 -25.70 -22.55
N GLN A 68 -6.86 -26.51 -23.46
CA GLN A 68 -6.24 -26.90 -24.73
C GLN A 68 -6.57 -25.90 -25.85
N SER A 69 -6.22 -24.63 -25.62
CA SER A 69 -6.35 -23.54 -26.59
C SER A 69 -5.23 -22.51 -26.41
N PRO A 70 -4.93 -21.67 -27.43
CA PRO A 70 -3.88 -20.66 -27.34
C PRO A 70 -4.16 -19.56 -26.30
N ASN A 71 -5.44 -19.31 -26.01
CA ASN A 71 -5.89 -18.44 -24.95
C ASN A 71 -7.16 -19.07 -24.37
N PHE A 72 -7.33 -18.98 -23.06
CA PHE A 72 -8.54 -19.45 -22.38
C PHE A 72 -8.82 -18.57 -21.16
N GLU A 73 -10.05 -18.68 -20.70
CA GLU A 73 -10.62 -17.98 -19.57
C GLU A 73 -10.59 -18.87 -18.34
N VAL A 74 -10.21 -18.29 -17.20
CA VAL A 74 -10.47 -18.83 -15.86
C VAL A 74 -11.75 -18.17 -15.38
N ASP A 75 -12.85 -18.88 -15.52
CA ASP A 75 -14.17 -18.43 -15.06
C ASP A 75 -14.28 -18.68 -13.55
N PHE A 76 -14.19 -17.62 -12.77
CA PHE A 76 -14.25 -17.70 -11.31
C PHE A 76 -15.65 -18.07 -10.77
N SER A 77 -16.71 -17.92 -11.56
CA SER A 77 -18.05 -18.36 -11.16
C SER A 77 -18.14 -19.88 -10.92
N LEU A 78 -17.23 -20.63 -11.54
CA LEU A 78 -17.13 -22.09 -11.36
C LEU A 78 -16.60 -22.51 -9.98
N PHE A 79 -16.07 -21.58 -9.21
CA PHE A 79 -15.46 -21.82 -7.90
C PHE A 79 -16.27 -21.28 -6.71
N ASN A 80 -17.50 -20.81 -6.96
CA ASN A 80 -18.38 -20.23 -5.95
C ASN A 80 -17.75 -19.12 -5.11
N LEU A 81 -16.93 -18.26 -5.75
CA LEU A 81 -16.28 -17.13 -5.10
C LEU A 81 -17.25 -15.95 -4.99
N GLU A 82 -17.29 -15.33 -3.82
CA GLU A 82 -17.95 -14.04 -3.62
C GLU A 82 -17.01 -12.89 -4.01
N VAL A 83 -17.56 -11.76 -4.49
CA VAL A 83 -16.77 -10.56 -4.75
C VAL A 83 -16.04 -10.12 -3.49
N GLY A 84 -14.74 -9.87 -3.58
CA GLY A 84 -13.85 -9.59 -2.47
C GLY A 84 -13.17 -10.82 -1.84
N ALA A 85 -13.52 -12.04 -2.29
CA ALA A 85 -12.83 -13.26 -1.82
C ALA A 85 -11.40 -13.31 -2.34
N ASP A 86 -10.48 -13.80 -1.51
CA ASP A 86 -9.09 -13.99 -1.91
C ASP A 86 -8.98 -15.07 -2.99
N VAL A 87 -8.18 -14.77 -4.02
CA VAL A 87 -7.93 -15.64 -5.16
C VAL A 87 -6.44 -15.90 -5.29
N PHE A 88 -6.09 -17.18 -5.40
CA PHE A 88 -4.73 -17.62 -5.71
C PHE A 88 -4.79 -18.58 -6.90
N VAL A 89 -4.27 -18.13 -8.06
CA VAL A 89 -4.24 -18.92 -9.30
C VAL A 89 -2.84 -19.45 -9.51
N VAL A 90 -2.72 -20.77 -9.72
CA VAL A 90 -1.45 -21.43 -10.04
C VAL A 90 -1.57 -22.15 -11.38
N ILE A 91 -0.62 -21.90 -12.25
CA ILE A 91 -0.43 -22.56 -13.53
C ILE A 91 0.77 -23.50 -13.41
N GLU A 92 0.56 -24.78 -13.66
CA GLU A 92 1.61 -25.76 -13.85
C GLU A 92 1.86 -25.91 -15.36
N HIS A 93 3.11 -25.74 -15.80
CA HIS A 93 3.47 -25.74 -17.22
C HIS A 93 4.81 -26.43 -17.50
N PHE A 94 4.99 -26.86 -18.73
CA PHE A 94 6.26 -27.46 -19.17
C PHE A 94 7.41 -26.45 -19.11
N GLU A 95 8.61 -26.95 -18.83
CA GLU A 95 9.83 -26.15 -18.93
C GLU A 95 10.08 -25.74 -20.40
N GLY A 96 10.66 -24.55 -20.61
CA GLY A 96 10.89 -24.00 -21.95
C GLY A 96 9.70 -23.21 -22.52
N CYS A 97 8.56 -23.23 -21.87
CA CYS A 97 7.39 -22.44 -22.23
C CYS A 97 7.24 -21.19 -21.37
N THR A 98 6.51 -20.18 -21.87
CA THR A 98 6.24 -18.92 -21.17
C THR A 98 4.76 -18.54 -21.22
N PRO A 99 3.88 -19.24 -20.49
CA PRO A 99 2.50 -18.81 -20.36
C PRO A 99 2.44 -17.43 -19.67
N ARG A 100 1.32 -16.71 -19.85
CA ARG A 100 1.14 -15.37 -19.27
C ARG A 100 -0.29 -15.18 -18.82
N PHE A 101 -0.47 -14.49 -17.71
CA PHE A 101 -1.72 -13.83 -17.39
C PHE A 101 -1.87 -12.61 -18.31
N LEU A 102 -3.05 -12.43 -18.91
CA LEU A 102 -3.31 -11.35 -19.88
C LEU A 102 -3.88 -10.10 -19.22
N ASN A 103 -4.64 -10.29 -18.14
CA ASN A 103 -5.33 -9.22 -17.38
C ASN A 103 -5.24 -9.46 -15.86
N PRO A 104 -4.04 -9.65 -15.27
CA PRO A 104 -3.90 -9.93 -13.84
C PRO A 104 -4.39 -8.79 -12.95
N GLU A 105 -4.49 -7.58 -13.49
CA GLU A 105 -4.99 -6.38 -12.81
C GLU A 105 -6.42 -6.50 -12.33
N ILE A 106 -7.26 -7.37 -12.93
CA ILE A 106 -8.63 -7.62 -12.49
C ILE A 106 -8.75 -8.19 -11.07
N LEU A 107 -7.65 -8.75 -10.55
CA LEU A 107 -7.57 -9.27 -9.18
C LEU A 107 -7.11 -8.22 -8.18
N LEU A 108 -6.77 -7.01 -8.65
CA LEU A 108 -6.34 -5.93 -7.76
C LEU A 108 -7.57 -5.24 -7.16
N PRO A 109 -7.58 -5.04 -5.83
CA PRO A 109 -8.69 -4.38 -5.16
C PRO A 109 -8.96 -2.98 -5.70
N GLU A 110 -10.23 -2.69 -6.02
CA GLU A 110 -10.69 -1.36 -6.44
C GLU A 110 -11.34 -0.62 -5.28
N SER A 111 -11.29 0.71 -5.33
CA SER A 111 -11.98 1.57 -4.38
C SER A 111 -13.44 1.77 -4.81
N THR A 112 -14.38 1.11 -4.14
CA THR A 112 -15.81 1.10 -4.50
C THR A 112 -16.70 1.71 -3.43
N PHE A 113 -16.17 2.17 -2.31
CA PHE A 113 -16.97 2.64 -1.18
C PHE A 113 -17.87 3.82 -1.55
N VAL A 114 -19.05 3.83 -0.96
CA VAL A 114 -19.98 4.97 -0.97
C VAL A 114 -20.00 5.55 0.44
N LEU A 115 -19.64 6.84 0.56
CA LEU A 115 -19.72 7.56 1.83
C LEU A 115 -21.20 7.76 2.19
N ALA A 116 -21.60 7.26 3.34
CA ALA A 116 -22.96 7.46 3.87
C ALA A 116 -23.04 8.65 4.84
N GLU A 117 -21.98 8.88 5.60
CA GLU A 117 -21.92 9.95 6.60
C GLU A 117 -20.47 10.22 7.00
N ILE A 118 -20.14 11.49 7.25
CA ILE A 118 -18.86 11.89 7.85
C ILE A 118 -19.11 13.06 8.81
N GLN A 119 -18.56 13.00 10.03
CA GLN A 119 -18.75 14.04 11.05
C GLN A 119 -17.63 14.05 12.09
N MET A 120 -17.56 15.15 12.84
CA MET A 120 -16.73 15.22 14.05
C MET A 120 -17.54 14.85 15.27
N ARG A 121 -17.02 13.94 16.11
CA ARG A 121 -17.53 13.64 17.44
C ARG A 121 -16.53 14.12 18.50
N ASP A 122 -17.08 14.66 19.62
CA ASP A 122 -16.26 15.11 20.77
C ASP A 122 -15.10 16.05 20.37
N ASN A 123 -15.28 16.81 19.28
CA ASN A 123 -14.33 17.77 18.72
C ASN A 123 -12.96 17.19 18.29
N THR A 124 -12.68 15.93 18.53
CA THR A 124 -11.36 15.32 18.25
C THR A 124 -11.43 13.97 17.55
N ILE A 125 -12.64 13.43 17.35
CA ILE A 125 -12.83 12.14 16.71
C ILE A 125 -13.56 12.35 15.40
N LEU A 126 -12.87 12.08 14.28
CA LEU A 126 -13.49 11.98 12.97
C LEU A 126 -14.18 10.61 12.86
N GLU A 127 -15.49 10.62 12.63
CA GLU A 127 -16.28 9.42 12.37
C GLU A 127 -16.83 9.45 10.97
N TRP A 128 -16.79 8.30 10.31
CA TRP A 128 -17.46 8.14 9.02
C TRP A 128 -18.07 6.74 8.89
N SER A 129 -19.03 6.65 8.01
CA SER A 129 -19.61 5.36 7.63
C SER A 129 -19.69 5.23 6.12
N THR A 130 -19.50 4.01 5.66
CA THR A 130 -19.47 3.65 4.25
C THR A 130 -20.37 2.45 4.00
N THR A 131 -20.71 2.26 2.73
CA THR A 131 -21.33 1.06 2.20
C THR A 131 -20.63 0.67 0.89
N ASN A 132 -20.92 -0.52 0.38
CA ASN A 132 -20.45 -1.00 -0.91
C ASN A 132 -18.92 -1.12 -1.01
N GLU A 133 -18.26 -1.46 0.09
CA GLU A 133 -16.85 -1.82 0.04
C GLU A 133 -16.72 -3.25 -0.50
N THR A 134 -16.02 -3.41 -1.62
CA THR A 134 -15.76 -4.74 -2.22
C THR A 134 -14.37 -5.27 -1.87
N SER A 135 -13.54 -4.43 -1.25
CA SER A 135 -12.13 -4.75 -0.97
C SER A 135 -11.65 -4.14 0.33
N ILE A 136 -10.66 -4.79 0.96
CA ILE A 136 -9.99 -4.30 2.16
C ILE A 136 -8.90 -3.30 1.75
N LEU A 137 -9.28 -2.04 1.55
CA LEU A 137 -8.37 -0.93 1.25
C LEU A 137 -8.30 0.04 2.43
N ASP A 138 -7.12 0.58 2.68
CA ASP A 138 -6.91 1.53 3.77
C ASP A 138 -7.52 2.89 3.45
N TYR A 139 -8.19 3.49 4.44
CA TYR A 139 -8.62 4.88 4.42
C TYR A 139 -7.50 5.78 4.90
N GLY A 140 -7.07 6.73 4.07
CA GLY A 140 -6.21 7.82 4.47
C GLY A 140 -7.02 8.95 5.11
N ILE A 141 -6.54 9.51 6.21
CA ILE A 141 -7.12 10.68 6.86
C ILE A 141 -6.20 11.86 6.56
N GLU A 142 -6.78 12.90 5.96
CA GLU A 142 -6.03 14.11 5.59
C GLU A 142 -6.59 15.33 6.35
N GLN A 143 -5.68 16.19 6.81
CA GLN A 143 -5.96 17.48 7.42
C GLN A 143 -5.43 18.60 6.52
N PHE A 144 -6.25 19.61 6.27
CA PHE A 144 -5.80 20.81 5.54
C PHE A 144 -5.02 21.73 6.46
N LYS A 145 -3.74 21.91 6.19
CA LYS A 145 -2.88 22.86 6.88
C LYS A 145 -1.72 23.27 5.98
N TRP A 146 -1.13 24.44 6.25
CA TRP A 146 -0.02 24.96 5.45
C TRP A 146 -0.36 25.08 3.95
N ASN A 147 -1.64 25.37 3.64
CA ASN A 147 -2.20 25.47 2.29
C ASN A 147 -2.23 24.18 1.45
N HIS A 148 -2.10 23.01 2.08
CA HIS A 148 -2.24 21.72 1.39
C HIS A 148 -2.84 20.64 2.30
N TRP A 149 -3.26 19.54 1.70
CA TRP A 149 -3.74 18.39 2.44
C TRP A 149 -2.57 17.54 2.91
N VAL A 150 -2.48 17.32 4.21
CA VAL A 150 -1.42 16.54 4.87
C VAL A 150 -2.03 15.28 5.45
N SER A 151 -1.44 14.13 5.16
CA SER A 151 -1.83 12.86 5.78
C SER A 151 -1.55 12.92 7.30
N VAL A 152 -2.56 12.59 8.10
CA VAL A 152 -2.47 12.56 9.57
C VAL A 152 -2.73 11.17 10.14
N GLY A 153 -3.12 10.21 9.32
CA GLY A 153 -3.31 8.83 9.74
C GLY A 153 -3.92 7.94 8.67
N GLN A 154 -4.06 6.67 9.03
CA GLN A 154 -4.71 5.65 8.20
C GLN A 154 -5.59 4.76 9.07
N VAL A 155 -6.67 4.24 8.50
CA VAL A 155 -7.57 3.26 9.12
C VAL A 155 -7.86 2.16 8.11
N ARG A 156 -7.65 0.91 8.52
CA ARG A 156 -7.91 -0.24 7.64
C ARG A 156 -9.39 -0.36 7.31
N GLY A 157 -9.72 -0.51 6.04
CA GLY A 157 -11.06 -0.82 5.56
C GLY A 157 -11.52 -2.22 5.98
N LYS A 158 -12.82 -2.46 5.96
CA LYS A 158 -13.42 -3.74 6.34
C LYS A 158 -13.78 -4.60 5.14
N GLY A 159 -13.90 -4.01 3.96
CA GLY A 159 -14.25 -4.71 2.72
C GLY A 159 -15.65 -5.31 2.73
N ALA A 160 -16.57 -4.82 3.55
CA ALA A 160 -17.93 -5.35 3.61
C ALA A 160 -18.91 -4.46 2.83
N GLN A 161 -19.78 -5.07 2.03
CA GLN A 161 -20.79 -4.34 1.25
C GLN A 161 -21.87 -3.67 2.12
N THR A 162 -22.06 -4.17 3.35
CA THR A 162 -22.97 -3.60 4.35
C THR A 162 -22.41 -2.31 4.93
N LYS A 163 -23.21 -1.62 5.76
CA LYS A 163 -22.77 -0.38 6.43
C LYS A 163 -21.60 -0.63 7.38
N ASN A 164 -20.46 -0.03 7.07
CA ASN A 164 -19.25 -0.03 7.89
C ASN A 164 -19.15 1.28 8.66
N LYS A 165 -18.61 1.25 9.88
CA LYS A 165 -18.35 2.43 10.71
C LYS A 165 -16.88 2.48 11.07
N TYR A 166 -16.33 3.70 11.01
CA TYR A 166 -14.93 4.00 11.28
C TYR A 166 -14.81 5.20 12.21
N SER A 167 -13.70 5.28 12.90
CA SER A 167 -13.35 6.45 13.72
C SER A 167 -11.84 6.61 13.78
N PHE A 168 -11.39 7.87 13.84
CA PHE A 168 -9.99 8.22 14.00
C PHE A 168 -9.84 9.46 14.87
N LYS A 169 -8.92 9.42 15.83
CA LYS A 169 -8.62 10.58 16.67
C LYS A 169 -7.68 11.52 15.91
N VAL A 170 -8.19 12.65 15.49
CA VAL A 170 -7.45 13.63 14.69
C VAL A 170 -6.61 14.56 15.56
N PRO A 171 -5.40 14.95 15.10
CA PRO A 171 -4.64 16.03 15.72
C PRO A 171 -5.28 17.38 15.34
N LEU A 172 -5.46 18.27 16.32
CA LEU A 172 -5.94 19.64 16.07
C LEU A 172 -4.77 20.62 16.08
N HIS A 173 -4.86 21.61 15.19
CA HIS A 173 -4.10 22.87 15.25
C HIS A 173 -5.02 24.01 15.74
N SER A 174 -4.49 25.20 15.97
CA SER A 174 -5.30 26.37 16.32
C SER A 174 -6.21 26.81 15.16
N GLY A 175 -7.35 27.42 15.50
CA GLY A 175 -8.35 27.89 14.54
C GLY A 175 -9.16 26.78 13.90
N VAL A 176 -9.60 27.01 12.67
CA VAL A 176 -10.47 26.08 11.92
C VAL A 176 -9.65 24.96 11.30
N ASN A 177 -9.95 23.74 11.68
CA ASN A 177 -9.40 22.52 11.10
C ASN A 177 -10.36 21.97 10.04
N LYS A 178 -9.82 21.46 8.93
CA LYS A 178 -10.58 20.76 7.92
C LYS A 178 -10.01 19.36 7.75
N PHE A 179 -10.88 18.38 7.66
CA PHE A 179 -10.51 16.97 7.48
C PHE A 179 -11.28 16.39 6.31
N ARG A 180 -10.69 15.38 5.68
CA ARG A 180 -11.34 14.52 4.71
C ARG A 180 -10.78 13.11 4.80
N VAL A 181 -11.54 12.15 4.30
CA VAL A 181 -11.14 10.76 4.17
C VAL A 181 -10.88 10.45 2.71
N THR A 182 -9.83 9.70 2.46
CA THR A 182 -9.44 9.29 1.11
C THR A 182 -9.22 7.79 1.07
N GLN A 183 -9.38 7.18 -0.09
CA GLN A 183 -8.97 5.81 -0.35
C GLN A 183 -8.35 5.76 -1.75
N THR A 184 -7.17 5.16 -1.84
CA THR A 184 -6.48 4.97 -3.13
C THR A 184 -6.42 3.48 -3.41
N ASP A 185 -6.85 3.07 -4.58
CA ASP A 185 -6.77 1.69 -5.02
C ASP A 185 -5.44 1.36 -5.70
N ASN A 186 -5.30 0.12 -6.15
CA ASN A 186 -4.07 -0.34 -6.79
C ASN A 186 -3.85 0.21 -8.20
N SER A 187 -4.86 0.80 -8.83
CA SER A 187 -4.73 1.53 -10.10
C SER A 187 -4.15 2.94 -9.89
N GLY A 188 -4.10 3.40 -8.63
CA GLY A 188 -3.74 4.76 -8.25
C GLY A 188 -4.93 5.73 -8.29
N GLU A 189 -6.13 5.26 -8.58
CA GLU A 189 -7.33 6.08 -8.49
C GLU A 189 -7.63 6.42 -7.04
N LYS A 190 -7.85 7.71 -6.77
CA LYS A 190 -8.10 8.24 -5.44
C LYS A 190 -9.53 8.73 -5.29
N ARG A 191 -10.31 8.07 -4.43
CA ARG A 191 -11.61 8.57 -3.98
C ARG A 191 -11.44 9.47 -2.77
N ILE A 192 -12.22 10.55 -2.72
CA ILE A 192 -12.11 11.61 -1.71
C ILE A 192 -13.52 11.89 -1.17
N SER A 193 -13.65 11.96 0.16
CA SER A 193 -14.89 12.35 0.82
C SER A 193 -15.14 13.87 0.72
N GLU A 194 -16.32 14.30 1.10
CA GLU A 194 -16.56 15.70 1.47
C GLU A 194 -15.69 16.13 2.65
N GLU A 195 -15.54 17.45 2.82
CA GLU A 195 -14.76 18.05 3.91
C GLU A 195 -15.62 18.21 5.18
N VAL A 196 -15.00 17.93 6.33
CA VAL A 196 -15.58 18.23 7.65
C VAL A 196 -14.72 19.28 8.33
N THR A 197 -15.39 20.29 8.93
CA THR A 197 -14.72 21.38 9.63
C THR A 197 -14.92 21.27 11.14
N GLN A 198 -13.86 21.62 11.89
CA GLN A 198 -13.87 21.69 13.35
C GLN A 198 -13.11 22.91 13.83
N GLU A 199 -13.76 23.79 14.57
CA GLU A 199 -13.07 24.87 15.25
C GLU A 199 -12.41 24.37 16.53
N SER A 200 -11.15 24.75 16.72
CA SER A 200 -10.34 24.33 17.86
C SER A 200 -10.31 25.40 18.94
N THR A 201 -10.29 24.97 20.20
CA THR A 201 -10.06 25.85 21.35
C THR A 201 -8.57 26.10 21.65
N ILE A 202 -7.68 25.52 20.84
CA ILE A 202 -6.24 25.72 20.96
C ILE A 202 -5.92 27.16 20.59
N GLN A 203 -5.24 27.87 21.50
CA GLN A 203 -4.81 29.24 21.24
C GLN A 203 -3.71 29.25 20.16
N GLU A 204 -3.75 30.27 19.30
CA GLU A 204 -2.79 30.44 18.22
C GLU A 204 -1.34 30.37 18.71
N PHE A 205 -0.50 29.75 17.87
CA PHE A 205 0.92 29.73 18.07
C PHE A 205 1.59 30.92 17.39
N SER A 206 2.69 31.37 17.98
CA SER A 206 3.64 32.28 17.37
C SER A 206 5.05 31.74 17.54
N MET A 207 5.92 32.11 16.62
CA MET A 207 7.36 31.82 16.73
C MET A 207 8.18 33.10 16.99
N THR A 208 9.25 33.00 17.75
CA THR A 208 10.14 34.11 18.02
C THR A 208 11.53 33.61 18.42
N PRO A 209 12.63 34.30 18.01
CA PRO A 209 12.68 35.45 17.09
C PRO A 209 12.51 35.05 15.63
N THR A 210 12.15 35.99 14.76
CA THR A 210 12.11 35.79 13.29
C THR A 210 13.45 36.11 12.60
N SER A 211 14.39 36.76 13.32
CA SER A 211 15.80 36.85 12.99
C SER A 211 16.57 36.10 14.06
N VAL A 212 17.12 34.95 13.72
CA VAL A 212 17.63 33.99 14.68
C VAL A 212 19.13 33.76 14.52
N ARG A 213 19.81 33.65 15.66
CA ARG A 213 21.21 33.18 15.76
C ARG A 213 21.26 31.72 16.20
N ASN A 214 20.58 31.38 17.31
CA ASN A 214 20.67 30.07 17.93
C ASN A 214 19.32 29.30 17.87
N ASP A 215 18.30 29.80 18.53
CA ASP A 215 17.04 29.06 18.73
C ASP A 215 15.82 29.91 18.39
N ILE A 216 14.82 29.28 17.78
CA ILE A 216 13.45 29.82 17.64
C ILE A 216 12.57 29.11 18.65
N PHE A 217 11.73 29.87 19.36
CA PHE A 217 10.80 29.33 20.35
C PHE A 217 9.35 29.47 19.89
N PHE A 218 8.53 28.48 20.25
CA PHE A 218 7.09 28.51 20.01
C PHE A 218 6.32 28.89 21.26
N TYR A 219 5.36 29.80 21.09
CA TYR A 219 4.48 30.26 22.16
C TYR A 219 3.03 30.08 21.75
N SER A 220 2.17 29.70 22.73
CA SER A 220 0.73 29.71 22.63
C SER A 220 0.16 30.13 23.99
N GLY A 221 -0.74 31.13 24.01
CA GLY A 221 -1.26 31.69 25.26
C GLY A 221 -0.17 32.30 26.15
N GLY A 222 0.86 32.92 25.57
CA GLY A 222 1.96 33.56 26.28
C GLY A 222 2.96 32.60 26.94
N ARG A 223 2.86 31.31 26.74
CA ARG A 223 3.75 30.28 27.32
C ARG A 223 4.43 29.48 26.21
N LYS A 224 5.70 29.05 26.46
CA LYS A 224 6.36 28.09 25.59
C LYS A 224 5.53 26.80 25.49
N LYS A 225 5.26 26.33 24.28
CA LYS A 225 4.45 25.16 24.05
C LYS A 225 4.97 24.37 22.87
N LYS A 226 4.95 23.05 23.01
CA LYS A 226 5.37 22.14 21.93
C LYS A 226 4.37 22.15 20.78
N THR A 227 4.90 22.19 19.56
CA THR A 227 4.15 22.00 18.33
C THR A 227 4.98 21.17 17.37
N ARG A 228 4.33 20.51 16.39
CA ARG A 228 5.02 19.93 15.25
C ARG A 228 5.54 21.06 14.37
N TYR A 229 6.76 20.92 13.90
CA TYR A 229 7.36 21.89 13.00
C TYR A 229 8.13 21.21 11.87
N GLU A 230 8.27 21.93 10.77
CA GLU A 230 9.10 21.58 9.61
C GLU A 230 9.85 22.84 9.16
N VAL A 231 11.13 22.71 8.91
CA VAL A 231 11.98 23.82 8.41
C VAL A 231 12.43 23.52 7.00
N PHE A 232 12.22 24.46 6.12
CA PHE A 232 12.61 24.38 4.72
C PHE A 232 13.58 25.48 4.35
N ASP A 233 14.51 25.20 3.44
CA ASP A 233 15.33 26.22 2.80
C ASP A 233 14.55 27.03 1.76
N ALA A 234 15.21 28.01 1.13
CA ALA A 234 14.59 28.84 0.10
C ALA A 234 14.24 28.07 -1.18
N PHE A 235 14.73 26.85 -1.34
CA PHE A 235 14.48 25.98 -2.50
C PHE A 235 13.38 24.95 -2.22
N GLY A 236 12.83 24.93 -0.99
CA GLY A 236 11.80 23.95 -0.57
C GLY A 236 12.36 22.62 -0.06
N ASN A 237 13.66 22.50 0.15
CA ASN A 237 14.24 21.28 0.75
C ASN A 237 13.95 21.26 2.25
N LEU A 238 13.42 20.11 2.74
CA LEU A 238 13.18 19.88 4.16
C LEU A 238 14.51 19.67 4.89
N LEU A 239 14.80 20.53 5.87
CA LEU A 239 16.05 20.49 6.66
C LEU A 239 15.84 19.90 8.04
N LYS A 240 14.71 20.21 8.68
CA LYS A 240 14.38 19.76 10.03
C LYS A 240 12.91 19.47 10.17
N VAL A 241 12.59 18.46 10.98
CA VAL A 241 11.25 18.12 11.41
C VAL A 241 11.28 17.71 12.87
N GLY A 242 10.26 18.06 13.63
CA GLY A 242 10.19 17.66 15.03
C GLY A 242 8.90 18.04 15.72
N PHE A 243 8.84 17.69 17.00
CA PHE A 243 7.77 18.09 17.93
C PHE A 243 8.42 18.62 19.21
N ALA A 244 8.58 19.94 19.30
CA ALA A 244 9.27 20.60 20.38
C ALA A 244 8.68 22.01 20.65
N ASP A 245 9.12 22.65 21.73
CA ASP A 245 8.81 24.03 22.06
C ASP A 245 9.87 25.02 21.50
N HIS A 246 10.91 24.51 20.86
CA HIS A 246 11.93 25.31 20.20
C HIS A 246 12.60 24.54 19.06
N VAL A 247 13.29 25.27 18.20
CA VAL A 247 14.09 24.74 17.09
C VAL A 247 15.52 25.27 17.22
N ASP A 248 16.48 24.36 17.37
CA ASP A 248 17.90 24.69 17.31
C ASP A 248 18.32 25.03 15.87
N CYS A 249 18.74 26.26 15.62
CA CYS A 249 19.16 26.77 14.33
C CYS A 249 20.69 26.94 14.20
N ARG A 250 21.49 26.51 15.17
CA ARG A 250 22.95 26.70 15.16
C ARG A 250 23.66 25.98 14.01
N ASN A 251 23.12 24.87 13.60
CA ASN A 251 23.66 24.00 12.54
C ASN A 251 23.10 24.24 11.14
N ILE A 252 22.40 25.36 10.91
CA ILE A 252 22.00 25.79 9.57
C ILE A 252 22.79 27.06 9.17
N VAL A 253 23.08 27.19 7.87
CA VAL A 253 23.85 28.31 7.33
C VAL A 253 23.03 29.61 7.35
N ASN A 254 23.69 30.76 7.25
CA ASN A 254 22.98 32.04 7.14
C ASN A 254 22.13 32.08 5.88
N GLY A 255 20.92 32.59 6.00
CA GLY A 255 19.97 32.62 4.88
C GLY A 255 18.54 32.78 5.30
N ILE A 256 17.67 32.72 4.31
CA ILE A 256 16.22 32.76 4.47
C ILE A 256 15.67 31.34 4.50
N TYR A 257 14.77 31.09 5.45
CA TYR A 257 14.12 29.82 5.69
C TYR A 257 12.64 29.99 5.90
N TYR A 258 11.89 28.91 5.73
CA TYR A 258 10.45 28.82 5.97
C TYR A 258 10.17 27.78 7.04
N MET A 259 9.28 28.12 7.96
CA MET A 259 8.86 27.28 9.07
C MET A 259 7.38 26.97 8.97
N ASN A 260 7.06 25.69 8.82
CA ASN A 260 5.73 25.19 9.06
C ASN A 260 5.58 24.84 10.55
N TYR A 261 4.58 25.40 11.22
CA TYR A 261 4.25 25.05 12.60
C TYR A 261 2.78 25.35 12.86
N ASP A 262 2.15 24.62 13.78
CA ASP A 262 0.70 24.73 14.00
C ASP A 262 -0.06 24.69 12.65
N ASN A 263 -0.77 25.77 12.29
CA ASN A 263 -1.38 25.97 10.96
C ASN A 263 -0.72 27.11 10.17
N LYS A 264 0.49 27.48 10.49
CA LYS A 264 1.20 28.62 9.92
C LYS A 264 2.40 28.19 9.09
N ASN A 265 2.65 28.96 8.04
CA ASN A 265 3.90 28.94 7.28
C ASN A 265 4.51 30.33 7.39
N GLU A 266 5.63 30.49 8.07
CA GLU A 266 6.28 31.77 8.29
C GLU A 266 7.75 31.73 7.90
N LYS A 267 8.21 32.87 7.38
CA LYS A 267 9.60 33.07 7.00
C LYS A 267 10.43 33.55 8.20
N PHE A 268 11.66 33.04 8.33
CA PHE A 268 12.65 33.57 9.25
C PHE A 268 14.03 33.74 8.60
N LEU A 269 14.85 34.60 9.20
CA LEU A 269 16.23 34.85 8.77
C LEU A 269 17.19 34.22 9.76
N LYS A 270 18.06 33.33 9.30
CA LYS A 270 19.25 32.91 10.04
C LYS A 270 20.36 33.92 9.83
N ALA A 271 20.71 34.65 10.89
CA ALA A 271 21.73 35.67 10.87
C ALA A 271 23.10 35.13 11.37
N SER A 272 24.20 35.75 10.94
CA SER A 272 25.53 35.52 11.51
C SER A 272 25.60 35.97 12.97
N GLU A 273 26.58 35.46 13.69
CA GLU A 273 26.97 35.97 15.00
C GLU A 273 27.50 37.41 14.89
#